data_39e449f41335cc0feaeb5b36511262b2
#
_entry.id   39e449f41335cc0feaeb5b36511262b2
#
_cell.length_a   1.000
_cell.length_b   1.000
_cell.length_c   1.000
_cell.angle_alpha   90.00
_cell.angle_beta   90.00
_cell.angle_gamma   90.00
#
_symmetry.space_group_name_H-M   'P 1'
#
loop_
_entity.id
_entity.type
_entity.pdbx_description
1 polymer ?
#
loop_
_entity_poly.entity_id
_entity_poly.type
_entity_poly.pdbx_seq_one_letter_code
_entity_poly.pdbx_strand_id
1 'polypeptide(L)'
;MKNTWKKLAVMVVTASMVICGGAMSVSAAAETPEKVTVNVAYMPDYSSLNGLISAVELGYFEDENIDVELTEFADGPTVIQAMESGSIDIGYIGQGAHKLCINGRADIFALAHVSNSDGVIGSKEKGTDTIEGLKGKKIAYSSGTSSEDILVNSLTSVGLTMDDITAIDMDATNIVTAMISGSVDACATWVPNSLKVLQEVDDAIQLTDNKTFRADTVSL
;
A
#
# COMPACT_ATOMS: atom_id res chain seq x y z
N MET A 1 21.93 18.05 -10.29
CA MET A 1 20.60 18.41 -10.77
C MET A 1 19.98 19.34 -9.73
N LYS A 2 19.41 20.48 -10.13
CA LYS A 2 19.33 21.69 -9.29
C LYS A 2 17.94 21.85 -8.67
N ASN A 3 17.89 21.81 -7.34
CA ASN A 3 17.03 22.63 -6.45
C ASN A 3 15.69 23.18 -6.97
N THR A 4 14.59 22.48 -6.59
CA THR A 4 13.24 23.07 -6.55
C THR A 4 12.64 23.15 -5.14
N TRP A 5 13.42 23.00 -4.10
CA TRP A 5 13.00 23.05 -2.69
C TRP A 5 12.88 24.48 -2.10
N LYS A 6 12.59 25.49 -2.92
CA LYS A 6 12.60 26.89 -2.47
C LYS A 6 11.24 27.57 -2.43
N LYS A 7 10.14 26.91 -2.05
CA LYS A 7 8.86 27.62 -1.88
C LYS A 7 8.05 27.22 -0.63
N LEU A 8 8.64 26.68 0.41
CA LEU A 8 8.01 26.68 1.74
C LEU A 8 8.84 27.56 2.68
N ALA A 9 8.77 28.86 2.50
CA ALA A 9 9.25 29.84 3.48
C ALA A 9 8.04 30.31 4.27
N VAL A 10 7.82 29.73 5.43
CA VAL A 10 6.95 30.32 6.47
C VAL A 10 7.59 31.64 6.91
N MET A 11 7.03 32.75 6.50
CA MET A 11 7.46 34.09 6.93
C MET A 11 6.81 34.42 8.28
N VAL A 12 7.51 34.13 9.35
CA VAL A 12 7.17 34.70 10.67
C VAL A 12 7.66 36.14 10.70
N VAL A 13 6.75 37.09 10.53
CA VAL A 13 7.03 38.51 10.73
C VAL A 13 6.78 38.88 12.19
N THR A 14 7.84 39.03 12.97
CA THR A 14 7.78 39.70 14.28
C THR A 14 7.68 41.20 14.07
N ALA A 15 6.52 41.77 14.30
CA ALA A 15 6.30 43.21 14.31
C ALA A 15 6.73 43.79 15.66
N SER A 16 7.78 44.65 15.64
CA SER A 16 8.16 45.49 16.76
C SER A 16 7.23 46.70 16.84
N MET A 17 6.59 46.95 17.99
CA MET A 17 5.75 48.11 18.27
C MET A 17 6.55 49.42 18.24
N VAL A 18 6.06 50.36 17.46
CA VAL A 18 6.28 51.80 17.73
C VAL A 18 4.92 52.44 17.92
N ILE A 19 4.67 52.95 19.15
CA ILE A 19 3.50 53.66 19.54
C ILE A 19 3.60 55.09 19.01
N CYS A 20 2.71 55.48 18.06
CA CYS A 20 2.28 56.87 17.89
C CYS A 20 0.86 56.90 17.34
N GLY A 21 0.00 57.62 18.04
CA GLY A 21 -1.44 57.64 17.91
C GLY A 21 -2.00 57.95 16.53
N GLY A 22 -2.92 57.12 16.12
CA GLY A 22 -3.77 57.25 14.96
C GLY A 22 -4.50 55.95 14.75
N ALA A 23 -5.80 55.89 15.04
CA ALA A 23 -6.62 54.72 14.82
C ALA A 23 -6.76 54.43 13.30
N MET A 24 -5.81 53.74 12.73
CA MET A 24 -6.01 53.00 11.48
C MET A 24 -6.33 51.55 11.84
N SER A 25 -7.59 51.18 11.69
CA SER A 25 -8.02 49.80 11.67
C SER A 25 -7.39 49.13 10.44
N VAL A 26 -6.19 48.55 10.62
CA VAL A 26 -5.66 47.60 9.66
C VAL A 26 -6.51 46.34 9.80
N SER A 27 -7.54 46.24 8.98
CA SER A 27 -8.18 44.98 8.70
C SER A 27 -7.11 44.14 7.94
N ALA A 28 -6.37 43.32 8.67
CA ALA A 28 -5.66 42.23 8.05
C ALA A 28 -6.75 41.33 7.46
N ALA A 29 -7.05 41.52 6.19
CA ALA A 29 -7.74 40.47 5.45
C ALA A 29 -6.88 39.22 5.62
N ALA A 30 -7.37 38.24 6.37
CA ALA A 30 -6.79 36.92 6.39
C ALA A 30 -6.84 36.43 4.93
N GLU A 31 -5.71 36.39 4.28
CA GLU A 31 -5.62 35.74 2.97
C GLU A 31 -6.11 34.31 3.18
N THR A 32 -7.21 33.96 2.54
CA THR A 32 -7.67 32.57 2.48
C THR A 32 -6.52 31.78 1.87
N PRO A 33 -6.01 30.74 2.53
CA PRO A 33 -4.92 29.94 1.96
C PRO A 33 -5.32 29.47 0.57
N GLU A 34 -4.39 29.56 -0.38
CA GLU A 34 -4.61 29.06 -1.73
C GLU A 34 -4.90 27.55 -1.66
N LYS A 35 -5.93 27.08 -2.37
CA LYS A 35 -6.32 25.70 -2.40
C LYS A 35 -5.24 24.88 -3.11
N VAL A 36 -4.80 23.78 -2.49
CA VAL A 36 -3.74 22.91 -3.00
C VAL A 36 -4.35 21.59 -3.46
N THR A 37 -4.05 21.14 -4.67
CA THR A 37 -4.42 19.80 -5.14
C THR A 37 -3.31 18.81 -4.78
N VAL A 38 -3.69 17.67 -4.20
CA VAL A 38 -2.80 16.56 -3.84
C VAL A 38 -3.29 15.29 -4.53
N ASN A 39 -2.43 14.69 -5.36
CA ASN A 39 -2.69 13.44 -6.05
C ASN A 39 -2.32 12.27 -5.13
N VAL A 40 -3.30 11.49 -4.70
CA VAL A 40 -3.12 10.41 -3.73
C VAL A 40 -3.38 9.06 -4.38
N ALA A 41 -2.37 8.18 -4.32
CA ALA A 41 -2.52 6.78 -4.73
C ALA A 41 -3.02 5.92 -3.57
N TYR A 42 -3.93 5.01 -3.88
CA TYR A 42 -4.42 4.02 -2.93
C TYR A 42 -4.54 2.64 -3.58
N MET A 43 -4.55 1.59 -2.76
CA MET A 43 -4.88 0.23 -3.18
C MET A 43 -6.29 -0.12 -2.69
N PRO A 44 -7.06 -0.97 -3.40
CA PRO A 44 -8.42 -1.33 -3.01
C PRO A 44 -8.41 -2.36 -1.87
N ASP A 45 -7.79 -2.00 -0.75
CA ASP A 45 -7.77 -2.77 0.50
C ASP A 45 -8.39 -1.97 1.65
N TYR A 46 -8.88 -2.67 2.68
CA TYR A 46 -9.56 -2.01 3.80
C TYR A 46 -8.68 -1.04 4.57
N SER A 47 -7.40 -1.30 4.60
CA SER A 47 -6.47 -0.59 5.46
C SER A 47 -6.07 0.77 4.89
N SER A 48 -5.77 0.85 3.60
CA SER A 48 -5.47 2.12 2.93
C SER A 48 -6.72 2.96 2.73
N LEU A 49 -7.89 2.34 2.50
CA LEU A 49 -9.13 3.05 2.24
C LEU A 49 -9.76 3.67 3.48
N ASN A 50 -9.74 3.01 4.64
CA ASN A 50 -10.48 3.47 5.81
C ASN A 50 -10.11 4.89 6.27
N GLY A 51 -8.83 5.18 6.43
CA GLY A 51 -8.36 6.51 6.86
C GLY A 51 -8.59 7.56 5.79
N LEU A 52 -8.22 7.26 4.55
CA LEU A 52 -8.29 8.17 3.42
C LEU A 52 -9.74 8.55 3.08
N ILE A 53 -10.60 7.55 2.85
CA ILE A 53 -12.00 7.81 2.49
C ILE A 53 -12.75 8.47 3.65
N SER A 54 -12.48 8.08 4.91
CA SER A 54 -13.08 8.75 6.06
C SER A 54 -12.69 10.23 6.14
N ALA A 55 -11.43 10.56 5.84
CA ALA A 55 -10.97 11.96 5.84
C ALA A 55 -11.62 12.78 4.70
N VAL A 56 -11.80 12.18 3.53
CA VAL A 56 -12.51 12.80 2.40
C VAL A 56 -13.98 13.02 2.75
N GLU A 57 -14.70 11.97 3.20
CA GLU A 57 -16.13 12.02 3.51
C GLU A 57 -16.47 12.96 4.69
N LEU A 58 -15.54 13.09 5.64
CA LEU A 58 -15.71 14.00 6.80
C LEU A 58 -15.25 15.43 6.52
N GLY A 59 -14.75 15.73 5.32
CA GLY A 59 -14.34 17.07 4.92
C GLY A 59 -13.01 17.55 5.51
N TYR A 60 -12.19 16.67 6.10
CA TYR A 60 -10.94 17.07 6.77
C TYR A 60 -9.93 17.69 5.81
N PHE A 61 -9.90 17.26 4.55
CA PHE A 61 -9.05 17.88 3.54
C PHE A 61 -9.56 19.24 3.11
N GLU A 62 -10.88 19.41 2.99
CA GLU A 62 -11.49 20.70 2.66
C GLU A 62 -11.25 21.75 3.74
N ASP A 63 -11.30 21.34 5.03
CA ASP A 63 -11.01 22.19 6.18
C ASP A 63 -9.58 22.75 6.14
N GLU A 64 -8.65 22.01 5.52
CA GLU A 64 -7.25 22.41 5.35
C GLU A 64 -6.96 23.04 3.97
N ASN A 65 -8.01 23.36 3.18
CA ASN A 65 -7.91 23.86 1.80
C ASN A 65 -7.14 22.92 0.85
N ILE A 66 -7.31 21.61 1.01
CA ILE A 66 -6.72 20.59 0.17
C ILE A 66 -7.81 19.94 -0.70
N ASP A 67 -7.58 19.92 -2.02
CA ASP A 67 -8.30 19.06 -2.96
C ASP A 67 -7.54 17.76 -3.11
N VAL A 68 -8.19 16.62 -2.89
CA VAL A 68 -7.59 15.30 -3.03
C VAL A 68 -8.08 14.67 -4.32
N GLU A 69 -7.14 14.33 -5.23
CA GLU A 69 -7.40 13.53 -6.41
C GLU A 69 -6.94 12.08 -6.14
N LEU A 70 -7.89 11.15 -6.17
CA LEU A 70 -7.66 9.75 -5.84
C LEU A 70 -7.40 8.91 -7.08
N THR A 71 -6.30 8.14 -7.08
CA THR A 71 -5.98 7.18 -8.15
C THR A 71 -5.74 5.79 -7.56
N GLU A 72 -6.45 4.79 -8.10
CA GLU A 72 -6.32 3.40 -7.69
C GLU A 72 -5.13 2.73 -8.39
N PHE A 73 -4.37 1.94 -7.63
CA PHE A 73 -3.28 1.11 -8.10
C PHE A 73 -3.41 -0.32 -7.58
N ALA A 74 -2.89 -1.28 -8.33
CA ALA A 74 -2.96 -2.70 -7.98
C ALA A 74 -2.02 -3.08 -6.83
N ASP A 75 -0.87 -2.40 -6.71
CA ASP A 75 0.20 -2.74 -5.77
C ASP A 75 1.12 -1.56 -5.44
N GLY A 76 1.94 -1.72 -4.39
CA GLY A 76 2.87 -0.70 -3.93
C GLY A 76 3.98 -0.35 -4.90
N PRO A 77 4.62 -1.31 -5.61
CA PRO A 77 5.63 -1.00 -6.64
C PRO A 77 5.13 -0.07 -7.73
N THR A 78 3.90 -0.24 -8.21
CA THR A 78 3.30 0.64 -9.23
C THR A 78 2.98 2.04 -8.68
N VAL A 79 2.60 2.14 -7.39
CA VAL A 79 2.47 3.44 -6.70
C VAL A 79 3.82 4.18 -6.69
N ILE A 80 4.90 3.53 -6.27
CA ILE A 80 6.24 4.14 -6.25
C ILE A 80 6.67 4.61 -7.64
N GLN A 81 6.39 3.82 -8.68
CA GLN A 81 6.69 4.21 -10.06
C GLN A 81 5.90 5.47 -10.50
N ALA A 82 4.64 5.57 -10.11
CA ALA A 82 3.81 6.74 -10.38
C ALA A 82 4.31 7.98 -9.62
N MET A 83 4.78 7.84 -8.38
CA MET A 83 5.43 8.92 -7.62
C MET A 83 6.72 9.39 -8.29
N GLU A 84 7.56 8.48 -8.79
CA GLU A 84 8.78 8.84 -9.53
C GLU A 84 8.51 9.61 -10.83
N SER A 85 7.41 9.32 -11.50
CA SER A 85 6.97 10.06 -12.69
C SER A 85 6.40 11.43 -12.39
N GLY A 86 6.12 11.72 -11.11
CA GLY A 86 5.50 12.97 -10.65
C GLY A 86 3.98 13.04 -10.87
N SER A 87 3.33 11.91 -11.17
CA SER A 87 1.87 11.84 -11.31
C SER A 87 1.14 11.65 -9.98
N ILE A 88 1.85 11.20 -8.95
CA ILE A 88 1.34 10.99 -7.60
C ILE A 88 2.25 11.69 -6.59
N ASP A 89 1.64 12.40 -5.66
CA ASP A 89 2.34 13.14 -4.60
C ASP A 89 2.49 12.30 -3.33
N ILE A 90 1.44 11.56 -2.95
CA ILE A 90 1.37 10.72 -1.75
C ILE A 90 0.77 9.38 -2.12
N GLY A 91 1.30 8.29 -1.56
CA GLY A 91 0.77 6.96 -1.81
C GLY A 91 0.80 6.06 -0.59
N TYR A 92 -0.21 5.20 -0.48
CA TYR A 92 -0.21 4.09 0.46
C TYR A 92 0.51 2.90 -0.16
N ILE A 93 1.47 2.33 0.54
CA ILE A 93 2.21 1.14 0.10
C ILE A 93 2.29 0.08 1.20
N GLY A 94 2.28 -1.18 0.78
CA GLY A 94 2.52 -2.30 1.67
C GLY A 94 4.02 -2.55 1.94
N GLN A 95 4.31 -3.40 2.91
CA GLN A 95 5.66 -3.73 3.37
C GLN A 95 6.62 -4.13 2.25
N GLY A 96 6.19 -4.94 1.29
CA GLY A 96 7.06 -5.40 0.20
C GLY A 96 7.70 -4.26 -0.60
N ALA A 97 6.97 -3.14 -0.77
CA ALA A 97 7.47 -1.98 -1.48
C ALA A 97 8.44 -1.11 -0.65
N HIS A 98 8.58 -1.31 0.68
CA HIS A 98 9.52 -0.55 1.52
C HIS A 98 10.97 -0.64 1.03
N LYS A 99 11.37 -1.78 0.46
CA LYS A 99 12.71 -1.93 -0.13
C LYS A 99 13.00 -0.91 -1.24
N LEU A 100 11.98 -0.43 -1.94
CA LEU A 100 12.11 0.63 -2.94
C LEU A 100 12.38 1.99 -2.26
N CYS A 101 11.70 2.26 -1.14
CA CYS A 101 11.94 3.46 -0.34
C CYS A 101 13.33 3.45 0.30
N ILE A 102 13.78 2.30 0.83
CA ILE A 102 15.15 2.13 1.34
C ILE A 102 16.20 2.43 0.27
N ASN A 103 15.90 2.14 -0.99
CA ASN A 103 16.74 2.48 -2.13
C ASN A 103 16.59 3.95 -2.60
N GLY A 104 15.86 4.79 -1.85
CA GLY A 104 15.74 6.23 -2.11
C GLY A 104 14.76 6.59 -3.23
N ARG A 105 13.82 5.70 -3.57
CA ARG A 105 12.83 5.95 -4.64
C ARG A 105 11.61 6.73 -4.15
N ALA A 106 11.33 6.71 -2.85
CA ALA A 106 10.32 7.54 -2.20
C ALA A 106 10.68 7.69 -0.71
N ASP A 107 10.15 8.72 -0.06
CA ASP A 107 10.31 8.97 1.37
C ASP A 107 9.08 8.45 2.13
N ILE A 108 9.34 7.75 3.25
CA ILE A 108 8.30 7.32 4.17
C ILE A 108 8.12 8.41 5.24
N PHE A 109 6.93 8.97 5.37
CA PHE A 109 6.65 10.03 6.35
C PHE A 109 5.67 9.62 7.45
N ALA A 110 4.88 8.55 7.25
CA ALA A 110 3.92 8.07 8.24
C ALA A 110 3.72 6.55 8.17
N LEU A 111 3.36 5.98 9.31
CA LEU A 111 2.89 4.62 9.43
C LEU A 111 1.35 4.63 9.44
N ALA A 112 0.72 4.02 8.44
CA ALA A 112 -0.73 3.99 8.34
C ALA A 112 -1.35 2.93 9.26
N HIS A 113 -0.86 1.69 9.20
CA HIS A 113 -1.37 0.60 10.04
C HIS A 113 -0.41 -0.59 10.07
N VAL A 114 -0.72 -1.55 10.95
CA VAL A 114 -0.08 -2.86 11.01
C VAL A 114 -1.09 -3.92 10.59
N SER A 115 -0.71 -4.80 9.67
CA SER A 115 -1.57 -5.86 9.14
C SER A 115 -0.98 -7.25 9.40
N ASN A 116 -1.85 -8.24 9.53
CA ASN A 116 -1.50 -9.65 9.59
C ASN A 116 -2.37 -10.46 8.59
N SER A 117 -2.69 -9.87 7.46
CA SER A 117 -3.68 -10.36 6.50
C SER A 117 -3.10 -11.07 5.29
N ASP A 118 -1.77 -11.16 5.18
CA ASP A 118 -1.14 -11.92 4.10
C ASP A 118 -1.24 -13.43 4.40
N GLY A 119 -1.35 -14.23 3.34
CA GLY A 119 -1.42 -15.67 3.49
C GLY A 119 -1.10 -16.43 2.21
N VAL A 120 -0.72 -17.68 2.38
CA VAL A 120 -0.60 -18.67 1.31
C VAL A 120 -1.86 -19.54 1.34
N ILE A 121 -2.51 -19.68 0.19
CA ILE A 121 -3.75 -20.44 0.01
C ILE A 121 -3.49 -21.53 -1.01
N GLY A 122 -3.77 -22.76 -0.63
CA GLY A 122 -3.71 -23.93 -1.49
C GLY A 122 -5.09 -24.46 -1.87
N SER A 123 -5.12 -25.55 -2.63
CA SER A 123 -6.29 -26.31 -3.03
C SER A 123 -6.06 -27.79 -2.70
N LYS A 124 -7.00 -28.40 -2.01
CA LYS A 124 -6.94 -29.83 -1.65
C LYS A 124 -6.99 -30.72 -2.89
N GLU A 125 -7.83 -30.37 -3.85
CA GLU A 125 -7.96 -31.12 -5.11
C GLU A 125 -6.69 -31.06 -5.97
N LYS A 126 -5.92 -29.97 -5.84
CA LYS A 126 -4.62 -29.81 -6.54
C LYS A 126 -3.46 -30.44 -5.76
N GLY A 127 -3.70 -30.96 -4.53
CA GLY A 127 -2.67 -31.52 -3.66
C GLY A 127 -1.71 -30.45 -3.14
N THR A 128 -2.21 -29.25 -2.91
CA THR A 128 -1.49 -28.13 -2.29
C THR A 128 -2.12 -27.77 -0.95
N ASP A 129 -2.48 -28.77 -0.16
CA ASP A 129 -3.07 -28.65 1.16
C ASP A 129 -2.04 -28.54 2.30
N THR A 130 -0.75 -28.59 1.96
CA THR A 130 0.39 -28.28 2.85
C THR A 130 1.43 -27.46 2.11
N ILE A 131 2.36 -26.83 2.84
CA ILE A 131 3.45 -26.05 2.21
C ILE A 131 4.41 -26.97 1.45
N GLU A 132 4.69 -28.17 1.96
CA GLU A 132 5.50 -29.15 1.24
C GLU A 132 4.86 -29.60 -0.08
N GLY A 133 3.51 -29.62 -0.13
CA GLY A 133 2.72 -29.93 -1.32
C GLY A 133 2.84 -28.91 -2.44
N LEU A 134 3.40 -27.72 -2.17
CA LEU A 134 3.65 -26.71 -3.19
C LEU A 134 4.80 -27.06 -4.14
N LYS A 135 5.66 -28.03 -3.78
CA LYS A 135 6.80 -28.41 -4.62
C LYS A 135 6.35 -28.85 -6.02
N GLY A 136 6.94 -28.21 -7.03
CA GLY A 136 6.65 -28.44 -8.46
C GLY A 136 5.31 -27.88 -8.95
N LYS A 137 4.56 -27.18 -8.10
CA LYS A 137 3.25 -26.62 -8.41
C LYS A 137 3.35 -25.20 -8.98
N LYS A 138 2.26 -24.75 -9.62
CA LYS A 138 2.10 -23.38 -10.14
C LYS A 138 1.53 -22.49 -9.04
N ILE A 139 2.33 -21.55 -8.55
CA ILE A 139 1.95 -20.67 -7.45
C ILE A 139 1.91 -19.22 -7.93
N ALA A 140 0.73 -18.60 -7.85
CA ALA A 140 0.56 -17.20 -8.18
C ALA A 140 0.96 -16.31 -7.00
N TYR A 141 1.66 -15.23 -7.26
CA TYR A 141 2.06 -14.23 -6.27
C TYR A 141 2.26 -12.87 -6.94
N SER A 142 2.43 -11.81 -6.17
CA SER A 142 2.74 -10.47 -6.69
C SER A 142 4.13 -10.07 -6.24
N SER A 143 5.05 -9.91 -7.20
CA SER A 143 6.45 -9.60 -6.95
C SER A 143 6.63 -8.21 -6.34
N GLY A 144 7.58 -8.09 -5.41
CA GLY A 144 7.87 -6.83 -4.72
C GLY A 144 6.82 -6.42 -3.68
N THR A 145 5.88 -7.31 -3.35
CA THR A 145 4.84 -7.07 -2.33
C THR A 145 4.99 -8.01 -1.14
N SER A 146 4.15 -7.85 -0.11
CA SER A 146 4.07 -8.77 1.03
C SER A 146 3.63 -10.19 0.64
N SER A 147 2.99 -10.34 -0.52
CA SER A 147 2.67 -11.65 -1.12
C SER A 147 3.93 -12.48 -1.41
N GLU A 148 4.96 -11.86 -1.97
CA GLU A 148 6.26 -12.51 -2.18
C GLU A 148 6.90 -12.89 -0.84
N ASP A 149 6.89 -11.97 0.12
CA ASP A 149 7.53 -12.19 1.42
C ASP A 149 6.88 -13.37 2.18
N ILE A 150 5.54 -13.45 2.22
CA ILE A 150 4.85 -14.56 2.89
C ILE A 150 5.08 -15.90 2.17
N LEU A 151 5.13 -15.90 0.83
CA LEU A 151 5.43 -17.11 0.05
C LEU A 151 6.84 -17.61 0.32
N VAL A 152 7.85 -16.74 0.23
CA VAL A 152 9.25 -17.06 0.50
C VAL A 152 9.44 -17.61 1.92
N ASN A 153 8.84 -16.95 2.92
CA ASN A 153 8.88 -17.39 4.31
C ASN A 153 8.23 -18.76 4.49
N SER A 154 7.08 -18.99 3.84
CA SER A 154 6.37 -20.26 3.90
C SER A 154 7.21 -21.40 3.30
N LEU A 155 7.76 -21.22 2.11
CA LEU A 155 8.63 -22.20 1.46
C LEU A 155 9.87 -22.48 2.31
N THR A 156 10.54 -21.44 2.80
CA THR A 156 11.75 -21.56 3.61
C THR A 156 11.50 -22.36 4.89
N SER A 157 10.31 -22.22 5.50
CA SER A 157 9.94 -22.92 6.74
C SER A 157 9.97 -24.45 6.62
N VAL A 158 9.84 -24.98 5.39
CA VAL A 158 9.89 -26.42 5.08
C VAL A 158 11.11 -26.79 4.23
N GLY A 159 12.08 -25.88 4.10
CA GLY A 159 13.33 -26.11 3.34
C GLY A 159 13.16 -26.04 1.82
N LEU A 160 12.07 -25.45 1.33
CA LEU A 160 11.86 -25.16 -0.09
C LEU A 160 12.30 -23.73 -0.41
N THR A 161 12.48 -23.47 -1.70
CA THR A 161 12.81 -22.16 -2.27
C THR A 161 11.88 -21.83 -3.43
N MET A 162 11.98 -20.62 -3.98
CA MET A 162 11.24 -20.24 -5.19
C MET A 162 11.58 -21.10 -6.41
N ASP A 163 12.78 -21.70 -6.44
CA ASP A 163 13.21 -22.60 -7.52
C ASP A 163 12.54 -23.98 -7.45
N ASP A 164 11.97 -24.35 -6.31
CA ASP A 164 11.24 -25.61 -6.13
C ASP A 164 9.80 -25.56 -6.62
N ILE A 165 9.30 -24.40 -7.05
CA ILE A 165 7.93 -24.16 -7.54
C ILE A 165 7.94 -23.55 -8.94
N THR A 166 6.80 -23.54 -9.61
CA THR A 166 6.58 -22.70 -10.79
C THR A 166 5.93 -21.39 -10.33
N ALA A 167 6.76 -20.43 -10.00
CA ALA A 167 6.31 -19.11 -9.53
C ALA A 167 5.75 -18.29 -10.70
N ILE A 168 4.52 -17.76 -10.55
CA ILE A 168 3.82 -16.99 -11.58
C ILE A 168 3.50 -15.61 -11.00
N ASP A 169 4.24 -14.63 -11.47
CA ASP A 169 4.05 -13.22 -11.08
C ASP A 169 2.84 -12.62 -11.78
N MET A 170 1.93 -12.03 -11.00
CA MET A 170 0.76 -11.30 -11.50
C MET A 170 0.21 -10.35 -10.42
N ASP A 171 -0.60 -9.38 -10.83
CA ASP A 171 -1.29 -8.51 -9.88
C ASP A 171 -2.31 -9.25 -9.01
N ALA A 172 -2.66 -8.67 -7.87
CA ALA A 172 -3.51 -9.31 -6.87
C ALA A 172 -4.92 -9.65 -7.37
N THR A 173 -5.47 -8.88 -8.32
CA THR A 173 -6.78 -9.15 -8.91
C THR A 173 -6.73 -10.36 -9.84
N ASN A 174 -5.66 -10.49 -10.63
CA ASN A 174 -5.42 -11.62 -11.50
C ASN A 174 -5.12 -12.90 -10.71
N ILE A 175 -4.47 -12.81 -9.54
CA ILE A 175 -4.29 -13.94 -8.60
C ILE A 175 -5.64 -14.59 -8.24
N VAL A 176 -6.63 -13.77 -7.87
CA VAL A 176 -7.98 -14.26 -7.54
C VAL A 176 -8.61 -14.99 -8.73
N THR A 177 -8.55 -14.37 -9.90
CA THR A 177 -9.09 -14.95 -11.13
C THR A 177 -8.39 -16.26 -11.51
N ALA A 178 -7.07 -16.33 -11.35
CA ALA A 178 -6.28 -17.52 -11.62
C ALA A 178 -6.62 -18.69 -10.70
N MET A 179 -6.86 -18.41 -9.41
CA MET A 179 -7.31 -19.44 -8.45
C MET A 179 -8.72 -19.94 -8.78
N ILE A 180 -9.67 -19.04 -9.02
CA ILE A 180 -11.06 -19.40 -9.35
C ILE A 180 -11.13 -20.22 -10.64
N SER A 181 -10.34 -19.87 -11.66
CA SER A 181 -10.30 -20.61 -12.92
C SER A 181 -9.50 -21.92 -12.86
N GLY A 182 -8.80 -22.19 -11.75
CA GLY A 182 -7.92 -23.35 -11.59
C GLY A 182 -6.68 -23.33 -12.47
N SER A 183 -6.28 -22.18 -13.01
CA SER A 183 -5.08 -22.04 -13.86
C SER A 183 -3.76 -22.10 -13.08
N VAL A 184 -3.85 -21.86 -11.75
CA VAL A 184 -2.77 -22.07 -10.78
C VAL A 184 -3.20 -23.06 -9.70
N ASP A 185 -2.25 -23.60 -8.96
CA ASP A 185 -2.49 -24.65 -7.97
C ASP A 185 -2.60 -24.08 -6.54
N ALA A 186 -1.97 -22.93 -6.30
CA ALA A 186 -2.02 -22.18 -5.05
C ALA A 186 -1.68 -20.72 -5.30
N CYS A 187 -1.86 -19.88 -4.30
CA CYS A 187 -1.47 -18.48 -4.37
C CYS A 187 -0.99 -17.93 -3.04
N ALA A 188 -0.26 -16.82 -3.12
CA ALA A 188 0.02 -15.94 -1.99
C ALA A 188 -0.61 -14.58 -2.26
N THR A 189 -1.35 -14.03 -1.29
CA THR A 189 -2.03 -12.73 -1.43
C THR A 189 -2.48 -12.22 -0.05
N TRP A 190 -3.16 -11.08 -0.03
CA TRP A 190 -3.66 -10.42 1.18
C TRP A 190 -5.17 -10.18 1.13
N VAL A 191 -5.77 -9.78 2.26
CA VAL A 191 -7.19 -9.38 2.34
C VAL A 191 -7.40 -8.05 1.56
N PRO A 192 -8.47 -7.93 0.75
CA PRO A 192 -9.64 -8.82 0.65
C PRO A 192 -9.49 -10.01 -0.33
N ASN A 193 -8.44 -10.04 -1.13
CA ASN A 193 -8.26 -11.04 -2.19
C ASN A 193 -8.20 -12.48 -1.64
N SER A 194 -7.48 -12.70 -0.53
CA SER A 194 -7.39 -14.00 0.14
C SER A 194 -8.77 -14.51 0.59
N LEU A 195 -9.61 -13.63 1.15
CA LEU A 195 -10.97 -13.99 1.55
C LEU A 195 -11.83 -14.36 0.35
N LYS A 196 -11.67 -13.63 -0.77
CA LYS A 196 -12.42 -13.93 -1.99
C LYS A 196 -12.04 -15.31 -2.56
N VAL A 197 -10.75 -15.66 -2.58
CA VAL A 197 -10.31 -16.99 -2.99
C VAL A 197 -10.92 -18.07 -2.10
N LEU A 198 -10.88 -17.90 -0.76
CA LEU A 198 -11.44 -18.86 0.20
C LEU A 198 -12.97 -18.99 0.12
N GLN A 199 -13.67 -17.98 -0.41
CA GLN A 199 -15.12 -18.00 -0.60
C GLN A 199 -15.56 -18.62 -1.93
N GLU A 200 -14.78 -18.40 -2.99
CA GLU A 200 -15.16 -18.75 -4.37
C GLU A 200 -14.55 -20.09 -4.84
N VAL A 201 -13.57 -20.63 -4.13
CA VAL A 201 -12.92 -21.90 -4.43
C VAL A 201 -13.24 -22.89 -3.31
N ASP A 202 -14.15 -23.83 -3.57
CA ASP A 202 -14.75 -24.72 -2.56
C ASP A 202 -13.73 -25.54 -1.75
N ASP A 203 -12.62 -25.92 -2.39
CA ASP A 203 -11.56 -26.74 -1.79
C ASP A 203 -10.34 -25.93 -1.31
N ALA A 204 -10.42 -24.58 -1.40
CA ALA A 204 -9.36 -23.71 -0.95
C ALA A 204 -9.10 -23.83 0.57
N ILE A 205 -7.84 -23.79 0.92
CA ILE A 205 -7.40 -23.85 2.32
C ILE A 205 -6.27 -22.86 2.55
N GLN A 206 -6.37 -22.10 3.64
CA GLN A 206 -5.27 -21.25 4.07
C GLN A 206 -4.18 -22.09 4.73
N LEU A 207 -2.98 -22.08 4.18
CA LEU A 207 -1.83 -22.86 4.62
C LEU A 207 -1.04 -22.11 5.71
N THR A 208 -0.76 -20.85 5.46
CA THR A 208 -0.03 -19.97 6.39
C THR A 208 -0.60 -18.57 6.36
N ASP A 209 -0.30 -17.82 7.42
CA ASP A 209 -0.54 -16.38 7.53
C ASP A 209 0.65 -15.71 8.25
N ASN A 210 0.59 -14.39 8.40
CA ASN A 210 1.62 -13.64 9.13
C ASN A 210 1.80 -14.12 10.59
N LYS A 211 0.74 -14.62 11.24
CA LYS A 211 0.80 -15.12 12.62
C LYS A 211 1.62 -16.39 12.73
N THR A 212 1.61 -17.23 11.68
CA THR A 212 2.45 -18.45 11.59
C THR A 212 3.91 -18.12 11.80
N PHE A 213 4.37 -16.99 11.27
CA PHE A 213 5.76 -16.55 11.35
C PHE A 213 5.99 -15.48 12.42
N ARG A 214 4.95 -15.10 13.19
CA ARG A 214 4.98 -13.97 14.14
C ARG A 214 5.49 -12.68 13.48
N ALA A 215 5.12 -12.48 12.23
CA ALA A 215 5.52 -11.35 11.43
C ALA A 215 4.27 -10.55 11.06
N ASP A 216 4.15 -9.36 11.61
CA ASP A 216 3.13 -8.40 11.18
C ASP A 216 3.67 -7.60 9.99
N THR A 217 2.80 -7.30 9.04
CA THR A 217 3.15 -6.40 7.93
C THR A 217 2.76 -4.97 8.25
N VAL A 218 3.52 -4.04 7.73
CA VAL A 218 3.37 -2.60 7.97
C VAL A 218 3.02 -1.92 6.66
N SER A 219 1.95 -1.13 6.64
CA SER A 219 1.63 -0.25 5.51
C SER A 219 1.92 1.21 5.85
N LEU A 220 2.46 1.91 4.91
CA LEU A 220 2.96 3.28 5.01
C LEU A 220 2.28 4.18 3.99
#